data_db46cf73df06297953eba250ad0493c0
#
_entry.id   db46cf73df06297953eba250ad0493c0
#
_cell.length_a   1.000
_cell.length_b   1.000
_cell.length_c   1.000
_cell.angle_alpha   90.00
_cell.angle_beta   90.00
_cell.angle_gamma   90.00
#
_symmetry.space_group_name_H-M   'P 1'
#
loop_
_entity.id
_entity.type
_entity.pdbx_description
1 polymer ?
#
loop_
_entity_poly.entity_id
_entity_poly.type
_entity_poly.pdbx_seq_one_letter_code
_entity_poly.pdbx_strand_id
1 'polypeptide(L)'
;MQLSGAQIIVQSLKAEGVEYVFGYPGGAVIEIYDALFQLNKFKHILVRHEQAAVHAADAYARVSGKVGVALVTSGPGVTNALTGIATAYSDSIPLVVISGQVGNSLIGTDAFQEVDTVGITRPCVKHNFLVTNIAELADTIKKAFQIAASGRPGPVVVDIPKDVTQAMAKFSYPQEDVFIRSYQPVVQGHIGQIKKAVQMLASAKRPIIYFGGGVVLGNASEEMTKFVRMIGAPCTGTLMGLGAYPSSDRQFLGMLGMHGTYEANLAMQNADVVLAIGARFDDRVISVPSKFFEKAKKIIHIDVDPSSIAKRVKVDIPIVGDVKNVLSEMIQLWGKQESAPAADSLDKWWKSIEEWRSRNCLWFDNESEIIKPQYVIQKLAEITNNSAIITSDVGQHQMFTAQYYPFERPRQWLNSGGLGTMGVGLPYAIGAKLAAPDQDVFCITGEGSIQMNIQELSTCFQYRVPVNIVTLNNGYLGMVRQWQELYYGNRESETYFDSLPDFVKLAEAYGHIGIRVDKKSDVEGALLEALNQKDRLVFLDFLTDKKQNVLPMVGNGKGLDEMVLPPHMRETLSA
;
A
#
# COMPACT_ATOMS: atom_id res chain seq x y z
N MET A 1 5.84 14.85 -38.09
CA MET A 1 7.23 14.38 -37.93
C MET A 1 7.21 12.87 -38.01
N GLN A 2 8.11 12.24 -38.76
CA GLN A 2 8.25 10.78 -38.80
C GLN A 2 9.16 10.36 -37.62
N LEU A 3 8.70 9.41 -36.82
CA LEU A 3 9.44 8.89 -35.64
C LEU A 3 9.43 7.36 -35.69
N SER A 4 10.48 6.75 -35.12
CA SER A 4 10.45 5.32 -34.86
C SER A 4 9.48 5.00 -33.72
N GLY A 5 9.00 3.74 -33.63
CA GLY A 5 8.15 3.31 -32.54
C GLY A 5 8.79 3.55 -31.18
N ALA A 6 10.09 3.33 -31.03
CA ALA A 6 10.85 3.64 -29.82
C ALA A 6 10.79 5.15 -29.47
N GLN A 7 10.97 6.04 -30.46
CA GLN A 7 10.86 7.48 -30.27
C GLN A 7 9.41 7.89 -29.93
N ILE A 8 8.42 7.23 -30.52
CA ILE A 8 6.99 7.46 -30.20
C ILE A 8 6.72 7.13 -28.74
N ILE A 9 7.23 6.00 -28.22
CA ILE A 9 7.10 5.62 -26.81
C ILE A 9 7.66 6.73 -25.91
N VAL A 10 8.89 7.17 -26.14
CA VAL A 10 9.54 8.19 -25.31
C VAL A 10 8.81 9.53 -25.37
N GLN A 11 8.33 9.95 -26.55
CA GLN A 11 7.56 11.19 -26.69
C GLN A 11 6.18 11.09 -26.04
N SER A 12 5.54 9.92 -26.07
CA SER A 12 4.26 9.67 -25.41
C SER A 12 4.40 9.72 -23.89
N LEU A 13 5.43 9.09 -23.33
CA LEU A 13 5.74 9.16 -21.89
C LEU A 13 6.02 10.61 -21.44
N LYS A 14 6.74 11.37 -22.26
CA LYS A 14 6.95 12.80 -22.00
C LYS A 14 5.62 13.58 -22.01
N ALA A 15 4.74 13.31 -22.96
CA ALA A 15 3.43 13.98 -23.06
C ALA A 15 2.54 13.67 -21.84
N GLU A 16 2.67 12.49 -21.22
CA GLU A 16 2.02 12.11 -19.97
C GLU A 16 2.71 12.69 -18.71
N GLY A 17 3.78 13.48 -18.87
CA GLY A 17 4.48 14.11 -17.75
C GLY A 17 5.29 13.15 -16.90
N VAL A 18 5.75 12.03 -17.46
CA VAL A 18 6.60 11.06 -16.78
C VAL A 18 7.94 11.70 -16.42
N GLU A 19 8.33 11.59 -15.16
CA GLU A 19 9.60 12.11 -14.63
C GLU A 19 10.62 10.99 -14.43
N TYR A 20 10.16 9.80 -14.05
CA TYR A 20 10.98 8.63 -13.78
C TYR A 20 10.44 7.40 -14.49
N VAL A 21 11.33 6.61 -15.06
CA VAL A 21 11.07 5.25 -15.54
C VAL A 21 12.00 4.30 -14.80
N PHE A 22 11.46 3.26 -14.20
CA PHE A 22 12.21 2.22 -13.51
C PHE A 22 12.34 1.00 -14.42
N GLY A 23 13.53 0.48 -14.60
CA GLY A 23 13.64 -0.64 -15.54
C GLY A 23 14.98 -1.32 -15.59
N TYR A 24 15.03 -2.36 -16.43
CA TYR A 24 16.23 -3.12 -16.72
C TYR A 24 16.30 -3.40 -18.22
N PRO A 25 17.42 -3.08 -18.90
CA PRO A 25 17.55 -3.25 -20.34
C PRO A 25 17.67 -4.73 -20.74
N GLY A 26 17.23 -5.01 -21.97
CA GLY A 26 17.40 -6.32 -22.60
C GLY A 26 17.15 -6.25 -24.10
N GLY A 27 17.35 -7.35 -24.80
CA GLY A 27 17.40 -7.40 -26.27
C GLY A 27 16.16 -6.87 -27.01
N ALA A 28 14.95 -7.04 -26.42
CA ALA A 28 13.70 -6.61 -27.05
C ALA A 28 13.39 -5.11 -26.83
N VAL A 29 14.15 -4.40 -26.00
CA VAL A 29 13.91 -2.97 -25.68
C VAL A 29 15.10 -2.08 -25.97
N ILE A 30 16.13 -2.58 -26.65
CA ILE A 30 17.36 -1.82 -26.97
C ILE A 30 17.02 -0.53 -27.72
N GLU A 31 16.11 -0.56 -28.68
CA GLU A 31 15.70 0.60 -29.46
C GLU A 31 15.03 1.68 -28.57
N ILE A 32 14.29 1.25 -27.53
CA ILE A 32 13.67 2.18 -26.57
C ILE A 32 14.77 2.84 -25.71
N TYR A 33 15.76 2.07 -25.26
CA TYR A 33 16.89 2.61 -24.49
C TYR A 33 17.76 3.55 -25.32
N ASP A 34 17.96 3.28 -26.62
CA ASP A 34 18.65 4.19 -27.54
C ASP A 34 17.85 5.51 -27.69
N ALA A 35 16.54 5.41 -27.88
CA ALA A 35 15.67 6.60 -27.93
C ALA A 35 15.66 7.39 -26.61
N LEU A 36 15.72 6.72 -25.46
CA LEU A 36 15.87 7.37 -24.15
C LEU A 36 17.17 8.18 -24.07
N PHE A 37 18.28 7.59 -24.52
CA PHE A 37 19.57 8.25 -24.53
C PHE A 37 19.58 9.49 -25.43
N GLN A 38 19.03 9.36 -26.64
CA GLN A 38 18.99 10.46 -27.61
C GLN A 38 18.09 11.62 -27.17
N LEU A 39 16.95 11.33 -26.58
CA LEU A 39 15.92 12.33 -26.26
C LEU A 39 16.08 12.91 -24.84
N ASN A 40 16.65 12.17 -23.90
CA ASN A 40 16.96 12.58 -22.52
C ASN A 40 15.86 13.42 -21.84
N LYS A 41 14.60 12.93 -21.86
CA LYS A 41 13.42 13.72 -21.42
C LYS A 41 12.97 13.48 -20.00
N PHE A 42 13.38 12.36 -19.39
CA PHE A 42 13.08 11.95 -18.03
C PHE A 42 14.21 11.06 -17.51
N LYS A 43 14.24 10.83 -16.20
CA LYS A 43 15.28 10.00 -15.57
C LYS A 43 14.90 8.52 -15.66
N HIS A 44 15.85 7.70 -16.11
CA HIS A 44 15.75 6.25 -16.00
C HIS A 44 16.52 5.77 -14.76
N ILE A 45 15.88 4.93 -13.95
CA ILE A 45 16.48 4.28 -12.77
C ILE A 45 16.73 2.82 -13.12
N LEU A 46 18.01 2.48 -13.28
CA LEU A 46 18.45 1.11 -13.52
C LEU A 46 18.42 0.32 -12.21
N VAL A 47 17.44 -0.52 -12.05
CA VAL A 47 17.32 -1.46 -10.93
C VAL A 47 18.23 -2.67 -11.11
N ARG A 48 18.22 -3.60 -10.17
CA ARG A 48 18.98 -4.87 -10.25
C ARG A 48 18.10 -6.09 -10.48
N HIS A 49 16.78 -5.89 -10.41
CA HIS A 49 15.77 -6.90 -10.69
C HIS A 49 14.47 -6.24 -11.13
N GLU A 50 13.76 -6.78 -12.12
CA GLU A 50 12.57 -6.19 -12.70
C GLU A 50 11.40 -6.13 -11.69
N GLN A 51 11.34 -7.05 -10.74
CA GLN A 51 10.39 -6.96 -9.62
C GLN A 51 10.57 -5.64 -8.86
N ALA A 52 11.82 -5.26 -8.57
CA ALA A 52 12.13 -4.00 -7.91
C ALA A 52 11.77 -2.78 -8.76
N ALA A 53 11.88 -2.86 -10.10
CA ALA A 53 11.43 -1.79 -10.99
C ALA A 53 9.94 -1.48 -10.79
N VAL A 54 9.12 -2.52 -10.78
CA VAL A 54 7.66 -2.34 -10.62
C VAL A 54 7.32 -1.88 -9.19
N HIS A 55 7.98 -2.41 -8.17
CA HIS A 55 7.77 -1.95 -6.79
C HIS A 55 8.19 -0.48 -6.58
N ALA A 56 9.31 -0.06 -7.16
CA ALA A 56 9.73 1.34 -7.07
C ALA A 56 8.76 2.28 -7.83
N ALA A 57 8.27 1.86 -9.00
CA ALA A 57 7.23 2.58 -9.74
C ALA A 57 5.92 2.66 -8.95
N ASP A 58 5.53 1.57 -8.26
CA ASP A 58 4.37 1.50 -7.37
C ASP A 58 4.48 2.56 -6.24
N ALA A 59 5.59 2.56 -5.52
CA ALA A 59 5.80 3.53 -4.44
C ALA A 59 5.87 4.97 -4.94
N TYR A 60 6.50 5.21 -6.10
CA TYR A 60 6.48 6.51 -6.75
C TYR A 60 5.04 6.99 -7.02
N ALA A 61 4.19 6.09 -7.52
CA ALA A 61 2.78 6.41 -7.77
C ALA A 61 2.02 6.71 -6.47
N ARG A 62 2.24 5.94 -5.40
CA ARG A 62 1.59 6.16 -4.10
C ARG A 62 1.93 7.52 -3.51
N VAL A 63 3.21 7.93 -3.56
CA VAL A 63 3.67 9.18 -2.95
C VAL A 63 3.34 10.38 -3.84
N SER A 64 3.66 10.32 -5.13
CA SER A 64 3.45 11.44 -6.06
C SER A 64 1.99 11.66 -6.47
N GLY A 65 1.16 10.61 -6.43
CA GLY A 65 -0.20 10.61 -6.99
C GLY A 65 -0.25 10.53 -8.51
N LYS A 66 0.91 10.34 -9.18
CA LYS A 66 1.04 10.17 -10.63
C LYS A 66 1.04 8.68 -10.99
N VAL A 67 0.90 8.36 -12.28
CA VAL A 67 1.07 6.99 -12.76
C VAL A 67 2.55 6.61 -12.72
N GLY A 68 2.88 5.48 -12.08
CA GLY A 68 4.22 4.94 -12.08
C GLY A 68 4.53 4.20 -13.39
N VAL A 69 5.78 4.24 -13.85
CA VAL A 69 6.18 3.62 -15.12
C VAL A 69 7.35 2.67 -14.92
N ALA A 70 7.18 1.43 -15.38
CA ALA A 70 8.26 0.45 -15.47
C ALA A 70 8.51 0.03 -16.91
N LEU A 71 9.79 -0.25 -17.26
CA LEU A 71 10.22 -0.71 -18.58
C LEU A 71 11.04 -1.99 -18.43
N VAL A 72 10.56 -3.08 -19.02
CA VAL A 72 11.18 -4.40 -18.91
C VAL A 72 11.32 -5.07 -20.28
N THR A 73 12.28 -5.96 -20.42
CA THR A 73 12.45 -6.74 -21.64
C THR A 73 11.47 -7.92 -21.71
N SER A 74 11.42 -8.60 -22.85
CA SER A 74 10.63 -9.82 -23.07
C SER A 74 11.06 -10.99 -22.19
N GLY A 75 10.26 -12.04 -22.16
CA GLY A 75 10.58 -13.30 -21.49
C GLY A 75 10.85 -13.11 -19.99
N PRO A 76 12.09 -13.36 -19.50
CA PRO A 76 12.40 -13.25 -18.08
C PRO A 76 12.18 -11.84 -17.51
N GLY A 77 12.29 -10.79 -18.32
CA GLY A 77 12.04 -9.43 -17.85
C GLY A 77 10.60 -9.24 -17.38
N VAL A 78 9.62 -9.64 -18.18
CA VAL A 78 8.21 -9.52 -17.80
C VAL A 78 7.81 -10.54 -16.74
N THR A 79 8.32 -11.77 -16.78
CA THR A 79 8.02 -12.76 -15.74
C THR A 79 8.56 -12.36 -14.38
N ASN A 80 9.75 -11.76 -14.30
CA ASN A 80 10.29 -11.18 -13.07
C ASN A 80 9.45 -9.99 -12.56
N ALA A 81 8.87 -9.20 -13.46
CA ALA A 81 8.01 -8.06 -13.09
C ALA A 81 6.64 -8.47 -12.53
N LEU A 82 6.20 -9.71 -12.77
CA LEU A 82 4.83 -10.17 -12.51
C LEU A 82 4.43 -10.04 -11.03
N THR A 83 5.31 -10.36 -10.09
CA THR A 83 5.04 -10.16 -8.65
C THR A 83 4.75 -8.70 -8.33
N GLY A 84 5.53 -7.76 -8.88
CA GLY A 84 5.29 -6.32 -8.70
C GLY A 84 3.97 -5.87 -9.30
N ILE A 85 3.63 -6.36 -10.50
CA ILE A 85 2.35 -6.09 -11.18
C ILE A 85 1.17 -6.60 -10.32
N ALA A 86 1.24 -7.82 -9.82
CA ALA A 86 0.20 -8.41 -8.99
C ALA A 86 0.04 -7.68 -7.64
N THR A 87 1.14 -7.19 -7.06
CA THR A 87 1.13 -6.36 -5.85
C THR A 87 0.36 -5.05 -6.10
N ALA A 88 0.69 -4.34 -7.16
CA ALA A 88 0.03 -3.10 -7.55
C ALA A 88 -1.46 -3.31 -7.87
N TYR A 89 -1.82 -4.42 -8.53
CA TYR A 89 -3.21 -4.78 -8.80
C TYR A 89 -4.01 -4.99 -7.52
N SER A 90 -3.44 -5.74 -6.58
CA SER A 90 -4.11 -6.05 -5.30
C SER A 90 -4.39 -4.79 -4.47
N ASP A 91 -3.50 -3.81 -4.53
CA ASP A 91 -3.58 -2.54 -3.80
C ASP A 91 -4.16 -1.39 -4.63
N SER A 92 -4.55 -1.66 -5.88
CA SER A 92 -5.17 -0.66 -6.78
C SER A 92 -4.26 0.52 -7.13
N ILE A 93 -2.98 0.27 -7.41
CA ILE A 93 -2.00 1.32 -7.69
C ILE A 93 -1.89 1.58 -9.20
N PRO A 94 -1.97 2.85 -9.64
CA PRO A 94 -1.90 3.19 -11.06
C PRO A 94 -0.48 3.02 -11.60
N LEU A 95 -0.29 2.03 -12.46
CA LEU A 95 0.97 1.75 -13.13
C LEU A 95 0.79 1.53 -14.63
N VAL A 96 1.80 1.92 -15.41
CA VAL A 96 1.97 1.48 -16.79
C VAL A 96 3.30 0.72 -16.88
N VAL A 97 3.22 -0.55 -17.22
CA VAL A 97 4.39 -1.40 -17.44
C VAL A 97 4.56 -1.61 -18.94
N ILE A 98 5.65 -1.10 -19.49
CA ILE A 98 6.03 -1.30 -20.89
C ILE A 98 6.91 -2.53 -20.95
N SER A 99 6.47 -3.55 -21.68
CA SER A 99 7.19 -4.77 -21.93
C SER A 99 7.64 -4.83 -23.39
N GLY A 100 8.89 -5.21 -23.61
CA GLY A 100 9.30 -5.63 -24.94
C GLY A 100 8.78 -7.02 -25.28
N GLN A 101 8.58 -7.31 -26.56
CA GLN A 101 8.21 -8.62 -27.07
C GLN A 101 9.08 -8.98 -28.28
N VAL A 102 9.17 -10.27 -28.58
CA VAL A 102 9.78 -10.73 -29.84
C VAL A 102 9.05 -10.13 -31.05
N GLY A 103 9.68 -10.06 -32.22
CA GLY A 103 9.02 -9.50 -33.40
C GLY A 103 7.72 -10.23 -33.75
N ASN A 104 6.76 -9.51 -34.36
CA ASN A 104 5.42 -10.04 -34.67
C ASN A 104 5.43 -11.42 -35.35
N SER A 105 6.37 -11.66 -36.28
CA SER A 105 6.48 -12.93 -37.00
C SER A 105 6.98 -14.11 -36.15
N LEU A 106 7.51 -13.84 -34.96
CA LEU A 106 8.07 -14.83 -34.04
C LEU A 106 7.11 -15.18 -32.89
N ILE A 107 6.05 -14.39 -32.69
CA ILE A 107 5.08 -14.65 -31.61
C ILE A 107 4.37 -16.00 -31.87
N GLY A 108 4.38 -16.87 -30.86
CA GLY A 108 3.79 -18.22 -30.92
C GLY A 108 4.69 -19.27 -31.58
N THR A 109 5.99 -19.00 -31.73
CA THR A 109 6.94 -19.93 -32.33
C THR A 109 7.97 -20.51 -31.34
N ASP A 110 7.78 -20.27 -30.04
CA ASP A 110 8.76 -20.60 -28.98
C ASP A 110 10.12 -19.92 -29.20
N ALA A 111 10.09 -18.67 -29.65
CA ALA A 111 11.29 -17.89 -29.93
C ALA A 111 12.09 -17.61 -28.64
N PHE A 112 13.38 -17.33 -28.78
CA PHE A 112 14.24 -17.00 -27.64
C PHE A 112 13.72 -15.78 -26.86
N GLN A 113 13.53 -15.96 -25.56
CA GLN A 113 12.95 -14.96 -24.64
C GLN A 113 11.50 -14.53 -25.00
N GLU A 114 10.75 -15.40 -25.63
CA GLU A 114 9.31 -15.22 -25.80
C GLU A 114 8.54 -15.67 -24.54
N VAL A 115 7.46 -14.97 -24.24
CA VAL A 115 6.43 -15.40 -23.29
C VAL A 115 5.10 -14.77 -23.70
N ASP A 116 4.00 -15.46 -23.47
CA ASP A 116 2.65 -14.88 -23.62
C ASP A 116 2.38 -13.85 -22.49
N THR A 117 2.91 -12.65 -22.68
CA THR A 117 2.77 -11.53 -21.71
C THR A 117 1.31 -11.24 -21.41
N VAL A 118 0.44 -11.23 -22.42
CA VAL A 118 -0.99 -10.98 -22.27
C VAL A 118 -1.64 -12.06 -21.41
N GLY A 119 -1.32 -13.32 -21.70
CA GLY A 119 -1.88 -14.45 -20.96
C GLY A 119 -1.48 -14.47 -19.49
N ILE A 120 -0.18 -14.33 -19.19
CA ILE A 120 0.32 -14.39 -17.80
C ILE A 120 -0.07 -13.18 -16.96
N THR A 121 -0.25 -12.00 -17.57
CA THR A 121 -0.61 -10.78 -16.83
C THR A 121 -2.12 -10.59 -16.69
N ARG A 122 -2.95 -11.20 -17.54
CA ARG A 122 -4.41 -11.02 -17.57
C ARG A 122 -5.10 -11.08 -16.20
N PRO A 123 -4.81 -12.04 -15.30
CA PRO A 123 -5.48 -12.14 -14.01
C PRO A 123 -5.04 -11.09 -12.97
N CYS A 124 -3.93 -10.39 -13.19
CA CYS A 124 -3.33 -9.47 -12.23
C CYS A 124 -3.09 -8.06 -12.79
N VAL A 125 -3.80 -7.68 -13.85
CA VAL A 125 -3.79 -6.32 -14.39
C VAL A 125 -5.20 -5.78 -14.54
N LYS A 126 -5.33 -4.47 -14.59
CA LYS A 126 -6.58 -3.81 -14.92
C LYS A 126 -6.88 -3.96 -16.42
N HIS A 127 -5.83 -3.85 -17.24
CA HIS A 127 -5.87 -4.12 -18.67
C HIS A 127 -4.47 -4.44 -19.21
N ASN A 128 -4.41 -5.12 -20.36
CA ASN A 128 -3.17 -5.31 -21.10
C ASN A 128 -3.41 -5.13 -22.60
N PHE A 129 -2.36 -4.71 -23.30
CA PHE A 129 -2.34 -4.51 -24.75
C PHE A 129 -1.15 -5.24 -25.36
N LEU A 130 -1.36 -5.89 -26.52
CA LEU A 130 -0.30 -6.28 -27.43
C LEU A 130 -0.38 -5.37 -28.66
N VAL A 131 0.64 -4.53 -28.86
CA VAL A 131 0.65 -3.50 -29.92
C VAL A 131 1.36 -4.03 -31.16
N THR A 132 0.64 -4.64 -32.07
CA THR A 132 1.20 -5.24 -33.29
C THR A 132 1.33 -4.25 -34.47
N ASN A 133 0.73 -3.07 -34.34
CA ASN A 133 0.73 -2.02 -35.37
C ASN A 133 1.21 -0.69 -34.79
N ILE A 134 2.28 -0.15 -35.37
CA ILE A 134 2.85 1.14 -34.92
C ILE A 134 1.86 2.31 -34.98
N ALA A 135 0.89 2.27 -35.91
CA ALA A 135 -0.11 3.34 -36.05
C ALA A 135 -1.01 3.49 -34.80
N GLU A 136 -1.13 2.43 -34.00
CA GLU A 136 -1.94 2.41 -32.77
C GLU A 136 -1.13 2.73 -31.50
N LEU A 137 0.21 2.80 -31.61
CA LEU A 137 1.11 2.84 -30.45
C LEU A 137 0.87 4.05 -29.56
N ALA A 138 0.84 5.26 -30.11
CA ALA A 138 0.64 6.49 -29.34
C ALA A 138 -0.73 6.51 -28.62
N ASP A 139 -1.78 6.11 -29.34
CA ASP A 139 -3.15 6.03 -28.84
C ASP A 139 -3.28 4.95 -27.73
N THR A 140 -2.60 3.82 -27.90
CA THR A 140 -2.56 2.74 -26.89
C THR A 140 -1.87 3.19 -25.61
N ILE A 141 -0.75 3.92 -25.71
CA ILE A 141 -0.08 4.47 -24.52
C ILE A 141 -1.01 5.46 -23.81
N LYS A 142 -1.69 6.36 -24.52
CA LYS A 142 -2.68 7.26 -23.92
C LYS A 142 -3.79 6.51 -23.18
N LYS A 143 -4.37 5.49 -23.81
CA LYS A 143 -5.38 4.62 -23.19
C LYS A 143 -4.84 3.91 -21.94
N ALA A 144 -3.58 3.45 -21.98
CA ALA A 144 -2.96 2.76 -20.84
C ALA A 144 -2.89 3.68 -19.62
N PHE A 145 -2.43 4.92 -19.76
CA PHE A 145 -2.40 5.91 -18.68
C PHE A 145 -3.80 6.26 -18.18
N GLN A 146 -4.73 6.51 -19.08
CA GLN A 146 -6.12 6.82 -18.75
C GLN A 146 -6.79 5.66 -17.96
N ILE A 147 -6.64 4.43 -18.40
CA ILE A 147 -7.19 3.24 -17.72
C ILE A 147 -6.50 3.05 -16.36
N ALA A 148 -5.18 3.19 -16.28
CA ALA A 148 -4.45 3.00 -15.04
C ALA A 148 -4.92 3.96 -13.94
N ALA A 149 -5.15 5.24 -14.27
CA ALA A 149 -5.43 6.31 -13.31
C ALA A 149 -6.91 6.49 -12.96
N SER A 150 -7.86 6.12 -13.83
CA SER A 150 -9.28 6.43 -13.66
C SER A 150 -10.08 5.29 -13.00
N GLY A 151 -11.25 5.59 -12.45
CA GLY A 151 -12.08 4.65 -11.72
C GLY A 151 -11.32 4.04 -10.53
N ARG A 152 -11.41 2.73 -10.31
CA ARG A 152 -10.49 2.03 -9.42
C ARG A 152 -9.12 1.93 -10.10
N PRO A 153 -8.06 2.59 -9.61
CA PRO A 153 -6.75 2.54 -10.25
C PRO A 153 -6.18 1.11 -10.32
N GLY A 154 -5.19 0.91 -11.19
CA GLY A 154 -4.52 -0.39 -11.27
C GLY A 154 -3.49 -0.45 -12.40
N PRO A 155 -2.66 -1.50 -12.44
CA PRO A 155 -1.62 -1.66 -13.45
C PRO A 155 -2.21 -1.97 -14.82
N VAL A 156 -1.59 -1.39 -15.84
CA VAL A 156 -1.82 -1.69 -17.26
C VAL A 156 -0.49 -2.09 -17.89
N VAL A 157 -0.48 -3.20 -18.62
CA VAL A 157 0.70 -3.68 -19.34
C VAL A 157 0.55 -3.37 -20.83
N VAL A 158 1.59 -2.82 -21.42
CA VAL A 158 1.69 -2.55 -22.86
C VAL A 158 2.86 -3.37 -23.41
N ASP A 159 2.55 -4.46 -24.10
CA ASP A 159 3.51 -5.38 -24.69
C ASP A 159 3.79 -4.99 -26.14
N ILE A 160 5.05 -4.72 -26.48
CA ILE A 160 5.42 -4.07 -27.74
C ILE A 160 6.47 -4.93 -28.46
N PRO A 161 6.10 -5.52 -29.62
CA PRO A 161 7.02 -6.27 -30.45
C PRO A 161 8.19 -5.41 -30.97
N LYS A 162 9.37 -6.04 -31.07
CA LYS A 162 10.61 -5.37 -31.46
C LYS A 162 10.53 -4.68 -32.82
N ASP A 163 9.90 -5.29 -33.82
CA ASP A 163 9.70 -4.72 -35.14
C ASP A 163 8.79 -3.47 -35.13
N VAL A 164 7.85 -3.39 -34.19
CA VAL A 164 7.03 -2.18 -33.97
C VAL A 164 7.88 -1.04 -33.42
N THR A 165 8.84 -1.31 -32.53
CA THR A 165 9.75 -0.27 -32.00
C THR A 165 10.70 0.29 -33.07
N GLN A 166 11.01 -0.52 -34.10
CA GLN A 166 11.88 -0.15 -35.22
C GLN A 166 11.14 0.55 -36.37
N ALA A 167 9.86 0.23 -36.56
CA ALA A 167 9.04 0.79 -37.63
C ALA A 167 8.92 2.32 -37.52
N MET A 168 8.66 2.98 -38.67
CA MET A 168 8.52 4.44 -38.74
C MET A 168 7.07 4.86 -39.00
N ALA A 169 6.57 5.82 -38.22
CA ALA A 169 5.23 6.38 -38.41
C ALA A 169 5.18 7.90 -38.17
N LYS A 170 4.11 8.54 -38.65
CA LYS A 170 3.82 9.95 -38.32
C LYS A 170 3.35 10.01 -36.86
N PHE A 171 4.10 10.72 -36.02
CA PHE A 171 3.74 10.93 -34.63
C PHE A 171 2.62 11.95 -34.46
N SER A 172 1.57 11.58 -33.76
CA SER A 172 0.52 12.42 -33.22
C SER A 172 0.07 11.85 -31.89
N TYR A 173 0.05 12.65 -30.83
CA TYR A 173 -0.37 12.21 -29.50
C TYR A 173 -1.70 12.86 -29.13
N PRO A 174 -2.70 12.07 -28.67
CA PRO A 174 -3.98 12.63 -28.24
C PRO A 174 -3.80 13.61 -27.07
N GLN A 175 -4.35 14.81 -27.19
CA GLN A 175 -4.26 15.83 -26.13
C GLN A 175 -5.34 15.63 -25.04
N GLU A 176 -6.48 15.07 -25.42
CA GLU A 176 -7.60 14.77 -24.53
C GLU A 176 -7.72 13.27 -24.28
N ASP A 177 -8.52 12.89 -23.29
CA ASP A 177 -8.82 11.50 -23.02
C ASP A 177 -9.51 10.84 -24.21
N VAL A 178 -9.07 9.62 -24.51
CA VAL A 178 -9.62 8.84 -25.60
C VAL A 178 -10.92 8.16 -25.15
N PHE A 179 -11.96 8.24 -25.97
CA PHE A 179 -13.20 7.53 -25.70
C PHE A 179 -13.00 6.00 -25.78
N ILE A 180 -13.24 5.31 -24.65
CA ILE A 180 -13.17 3.85 -24.57
C ILE A 180 -14.58 3.33 -24.30
N ARG A 181 -15.23 2.75 -25.34
CA ARG A 181 -16.65 2.34 -25.32
C ARG A 181 -17.00 1.43 -24.13
N SER A 182 -16.13 0.51 -23.77
CA SER A 182 -16.36 -0.49 -22.72
C SER A 182 -15.91 -0.02 -21.34
N TYR A 183 -15.37 1.20 -21.22
CA TYR A 183 -14.79 1.69 -19.97
C TYR A 183 -15.27 3.12 -19.67
N GLN A 184 -16.29 3.20 -18.79
CA GLN A 184 -16.93 4.47 -18.39
C GLN A 184 -17.08 4.46 -16.85
N PRO A 185 -16.02 4.83 -16.09
CA PRO A 185 -16.09 4.85 -14.64
C PRO A 185 -17.11 5.86 -14.11
N VAL A 186 -17.87 5.46 -13.11
CA VAL A 186 -18.86 6.32 -12.45
C VAL A 186 -18.15 7.21 -11.44
N VAL A 187 -18.21 8.52 -11.64
CA VAL A 187 -17.59 9.53 -10.75
C VAL A 187 -18.59 10.05 -9.72
N GLN A 188 -19.80 10.38 -10.15
CA GLN A 188 -20.81 10.98 -9.28
C GLN A 188 -21.67 9.92 -8.59
N GLY A 189 -21.75 10.00 -7.25
CA GLY A 189 -22.65 9.15 -6.49
C GLY A 189 -24.13 9.48 -6.72
N HIS A 190 -25.00 8.47 -6.67
CA HIS A 190 -26.43 8.68 -6.83
C HIS A 190 -27.03 9.46 -5.65
N ILE A 191 -27.49 10.69 -5.88
CA ILE A 191 -27.95 11.63 -4.84
C ILE A 191 -29.05 11.06 -3.92
N GLY A 192 -29.95 10.23 -4.44
CA GLY A 192 -31.00 9.56 -3.65
C GLY A 192 -30.44 8.57 -2.63
N GLN A 193 -29.36 7.86 -2.99
CA GLN A 193 -28.66 6.96 -2.06
C GLN A 193 -27.85 7.75 -1.03
N ILE A 194 -27.21 8.83 -1.43
CA ILE A 194 -26.47 9.73 -0.53
C ILE A 194 -27.41 10.33 0.52
N LYS A 195 -28.60 10.80 0.12
CA LYS A 195 -29.63 11.31 1.06
C LYS A 195 -30.08 10.25 2.07
N LYS A 196 -30.34 9.01 1.61
CA LYS A 196 -30.69 7.88 2.49
C LYS A 196 -29.56 7.55 3.48
N ALA A 197 -28.30 7.60 3.01
CA ALA A 197 -27.12 7.35 3.84
C ALA A 197 -27.00 8.38 4.96
N VAL A 198 -27.16 9.66 4.64
CA VAL A 198 -27.13 10.76 5.61
C VAL A 198 -28.25 10.62 6.64
N GLN A 199 -29.48 10.29 6.22
CA GLN A 199 -30.61 10.04 7.12
C GLN A 199 -30.38 8.85 8.03
N MET A 200 -29.82 7.75 7.51
CA MET A 200 -29.50 6.57 8.30
C MET A 200 -28.45 6.87 9.37
N LEU A 201 -27.39 7.60 9.01
CA LEU A 201 -26.36 8.04 9.96
C LEU A 201 -26.94 8.97 11.05
N ALA A 202 -27.81 9.90 10.67
CA ALA A 202 -28.45 10.82 11.63
C ALA A 202 -29.33 10.11 12.66
N SER A 203 -29.87 8.94 12.33
CA SER A 203 -30.68 8.11 13.24
C SER A 203 -29.89 7.06 14.01
N ALA A 204 -28.58 6.95 13.76
CA ALA A 204 -27.74 5.94 14.39
C ALA A 204 -27.51 6.23 15.88
N LYS A 205 -27.46 5.17 16.69
CA LYS A 205 -27.13 5.25 18.12
C LYS A 205 -25.66 4.92 18.40
N ARG A 206 -25.07 4.06 17.58
CA ARG A 206 -23.68 3.59 17.68
C ARG A 206 -23.03 3.58 16.30
N PRO A 207 -22.94 4.76 15.63
CA PRO A 207 -22.31 4.84 14.32
C PRO A 207 -20.81 4.58 14.42
N ILE A 208 -20.23 3.98 13.35
CA ILE A 208 -18.79 3.92 13.15
C ILE A 208 -18.45 4.23 11.68
N ILE A 209 -17.38 4.97 11.47
CA ILE A 209 -16.85 5.26 10.15
C ILE A 209 -15.65 4.36 9.91
N TYR A 210 -15.74 3.53 8.89
CA TYR A 210 -14.73 2.56 8.49
C TYR A 210 -14.16 2.96 7.14
N PHE A 211 -12.86 3.27 7.09
CA PHE A 211 -12.24 3.77 5.88
C PHE A 211 -11.04 2.92 5.43
N GLY A 212 -10.77 2.93 4.13
CA GLY A 212 -9.69 2.17 3.53
C GLY A 212 -8.83 2.99 2.58
N GLY A 213 -7.95 2.30 1.86
CA GLY A 213 -7.02 2.89 0.89
C GLY A 213 -7.70 3.71 -0.22
N GLY A 214 -8.99 3.46 -0.49
CA GLY A 214 -9.75 4.25 -1.47
C GLY A 214 -9.88 5.73 -1.10
N VAL A 215 -9.81 6.09 0.20
CA VAL A 215 -9.78 7.49 0.64
C VAL A 215 -8.46 8.16 0.25
N VAL A 216 -7.33 7.45 0.43
CA VAL A 216 -6.00 7.97 0.05
C VAL A 216 -5.88 8.09 -1.47
N LEU A 217 -6.28 7.04 -2.21
CA LEU A 217 -6.20 7.00 -3.68
C LEU A 217 -7.13 8.02 -4.34
N GLY A 218 -8.31 8.25 -3.76
CA GLY A 218 -9.28 9.25 -4.21
C GLY A 218 -8.98 10.68 -3.76
N ASN A 219 -7.84 10.93 -3.08
CA ASN A 219 -7.47 12.25 -2.52
C ASN A 219 -8.60 12.89 -1.69
N ALA A 220 -9.29 12.10 -0.86
CA ALA A 220 -10.48 12.49 -0.12
C ALA A 220 -10.26 12.60 1.40
N SER A 221 -8.99 12.65 1.86
CA SER A 221 -8.66 12.67 3.29
C SER A 221 -9.16 13.93 4.00
N GLU A 222 -9.15 15.08 3.33
CA GLU A 222 -9.67 16.34 3.89
C GLU A 222 -11.18 16.29 4.07
N GLU A 223 -11.90 15.85 3.03
CA GLU A 223 -13.36 15.69 3.07
C GLU A 223 -13.77 14.67 4.13
N MET A 224 -13.03 13.55 4.21
CA MET A 224 -13.29 12.52 5.23
C MET A 224 -13.05 13.06 6.63
N THR A 225 -11.94 13.75 6.89
CA THR A 225 -11.62 14.34 8.19
C THR A 225 -12.70 15.34 8.61
N LYS A 226 -13.11 16.21 7.68
CA LYS A 226 -14.20 17.16 7.93
C LYS A 226 -15.51 16.45 8.26
N PHE A 227 -15.87 15.43 7.49
CA PHE A 227 -17.13 14.70 7.69
C PHE A 227 -17.15 13.93 9.01
N VAL A 228 -16.07 13.22 9.36
CA VAL A 228 -15.92 12.50 10.63
C VAL A 228 -16.09 13.46 11.82
N ARG A 229 -15.41 14.60 11.78
CA ARG A 229 -15.51 15.63 12.84
C ARG A 229 -16.90 16.24 12.95
N MET A 230 -17.59 16.48 11.82
CA MET A 230 -18.96 16.99 11.81
C MET A 230 -19.97 16.04 12.45
N ILE A 231 -19.80 14.73 12.26
CA ILE A 231 -20.70 13.73 12.86
C ILE A 231 -20.37 13.51 14.35
N GLY A 232 -19.11 13.66 14.75
CA GLY A 232 -18.62 13.33 16.08
C GLY A 232 -18.54 11.83 16.38
N ALA A 233 -18.67 10.97 15.35
CA ALA A 233 -18.60 9.52 15.47
C ALA A 233 -17.15 9.01 15.54
N PRO A 234 -16.89 7.83 16.16
CA PRO A 234 -15.60 7.17 16.08
C PRO A 234 -15.31 6.71 14.66
N CYS A 235 -14.02 6.65 14.32
CA CYS A 235 -13.56 6.12 13.04
C CYS A 235 -12.41 5.13 13.22
N THR A 236 -12.27 4.21 12.27
CA THR A 236 -11.21 3.22 12.23
C THR A 236 -10.77 2.96 10.79
N GLY A 237 -9.49 2.69 10.59
CA GLY A 237 -8.89 2.50 9.27
C GLY A 237 -8.47 1.06 9.00
N THR A 238 -8.48 0.67 7.73
CA THR A 238 -7.75 -0.52 7.28
C THR A 238 -6.26 -0.24 7.31
N LEU A 239 -5.44 -1.30 7.22
CA LEU A 239 -3.99 -1.19 7.03
C LEU A 239 -3.63 -0.20 5.90
N MET A 240 -4.35 -0.25 4.76
CA MET A 240 -4.14 0.63 3.61
C MET A 240 -4.73 2.04 3.79
N GLY A 241 -5.56 2.24 4.81
CA GLY A 241 -6.20 3.53 5.12
C GLY A 241 -5.43 4.37 6.12
N LEU A 242 -4.39 3.83 6.77
CA LEU A 242 -3.61 4.56 7.76
C LEU A 242 -3.02 5.86 7.18
N GLY A 243 -3.15 6.96 7.92
CA GLY A 243 -2.80 8.29 7.49
C GLY A 243 -3.90 9.03 6.69
N ALA A 244 -4.98 8.36 6.26
CA ALA A 244 -6.12 9.06 5.65
C ALA A 244 -6.88 9.94 6.66
N TYR A 245 -6.79 9.59 7.93
CA TYR A 245 -7.28 10.36 9.08
C TYR A 245 -6.15 10.50 10.10
N PRO A 246 -5.96 11.67 10.76
CA PRO A 246 -4.88 11.87 11.71
C PRO A 246 -4.95 10.89 12.89
N SER A 247 -3.86 10.17 13.15
CA SER A 247 -3.80 9.19 14.24
C SER A 247 -3.87 9.83 15.63
N SER A 248 -3.47 11.09 15.76
CA SER A 248 -3.55 11.87 17.02
C SER A 248 -4.97 12.32 17.40
N ASP A 249 -5.92 12.27 16.46
CA ASP A 249 -7.30 12.69 16.73
C ASP A 249 -8.03 11.65 17.59
N ARG A 250 -8.74 12.12 18.64
CA ARG A 250 -9.49 11.26 19.58
C ARG A 250 -10.49 10.34 18.88
N GLN A 251 -11.07 10.78 17.76
CA GLN A 251 -12.08 9.98 17.05
C GLN A 251 -11.48 8.76 16.35
N PHE A 252 -10.17 8.72 16.14
CA PHE A 252 -9.48 7.57 15.56
C PHE A 252 -9.26 6.47 16.62
N LEU A 253 -9.75 5.27 16.34
CA LEU A 253 -9.65 4.11 17.23
C LEU A 253 -8.46 3.20 16.91
N GLY A 254 -7.61 3.59 15.94
CA GLY A 254 -6.56 2.73 15.43
C GLY A 254 -7.01 1.88 14.24
N MET A 255 -6.14 0.96 13.84
CA MET A 255 -6.44 -0.02 12.79
C MET A 255 -7.39 -1.08 13.33
N LEU A 256 -8.29 -1.60 12.48
CA LEU A 256 -9.16 -2.74 12.81
C LEU A 256 -8.72 -4.03 12.10
N GLY A 257 -9.36 -5.13 12.48
CA GLY A 257 -9.18 -6.43 11.85
C GLY A 257 -8.25 -7.34 12.62
N MET A 258 -7.55 -8.26 11.92
CA MET A 258 -6.75 -9.32 12.52
C MET A 258 -5.77 -8.81 13.58
N HIS A 259 -5.04 -7.74 13.31
CA HIS A 259 -4.09 -7.09 14.23
C HIS A 259 -4.56 -5.69 14.66
N GLY A 260 -5.88 -5.49 14.63
CA GLY A 260 -6.50 -4.23 15.04
C GLY A 260 -6.46 -4.02 16.56
N THR A 261 -6.69 -2.77 16.97
CA THR A 261 -6.82 -2.43 18.38
C THR A 261 -8.09 -3.06 18.99
N TYR A 262 -8.09 -3.26 20.28
CA TYR A 262 -9.21 -3.85 21.01
C TYR A 262 -10.49 -2.99 20.85
N GLU A 263 -10.38 -1.70 21.07
CA GLU A 263 -11.48 -0.74 20.92
C GLU A 263 -12.00 -0.62 19.48
N ALA A 264 -11.13 -0.64 18.46
CA ALA A 264 -11.55 -0.58 17.07
C ALA A 264 -12.37 -1.82 16.66
N ASN A 265 -11.89 -3.00 17.04
CA ASN A 265 -12.58 -4.26 16.75
C ASN A 265 -13.92 -4.36 17.48
N LEU A 266 -13.97 -3.99 18.76
CA LEU A 266 -15.20 -4.00 19.53
C LEU A 266 -16.20 -2.93 19.04
N ALA A 267 -15.71 -1.74 18.68
CA ALA A 267 -16.57 -0.70 18.12
C ALA A 267 -17.20 -1.15 16.81
N MET A 268 -16.42 -1.75 15.92
CA MET A 268 -16.91 -2.30 14.65
C MET A 268 -17.92 -3.44 14.86
N GLN A 269 -17.67 -4.33 15.84
CA GLN A 269 -18.57 -5.44 16.15
C GLN A 269 -19.89 -4.97 16.77
N ASN A 270 -19.88 -3.91 17.57
CA ASN A 270 -21.03 -3.41 18.32
C ASN A 270 -21.79 -2.24 17.66
N ALA A 271 -21.29 -1.71 16.54
CA ALA A 271 -21.95 -0.63 15.81
C ALA A 271 -23.34 -1.06 15.30
N ASP A 272 -24.29 -0.12 15.28
CA ASP A 272 -25.60 -0.31 14.64
C ASP A 272 -25.64 0.22 13.20
N VAL A 273 -24.81 1.22 12.87
CA VAL A 273 -24.60 1.70 11.51
C VAL A 273 -23.09 1.79 11.22
N VAL A 274 -22.68 1.16 10.14
CA VAL A 274 -21.31 1.22 9.62
C VAL A 274 -21.31 2.01 8.31
N LEU A 275 -20.55 3.09 8.25
CA LEU A 275 -20.25 3.79 7.00
C LEU A 275 -18.87 3.33 6.50
N ALA A 276 -18.85 2.49 5.49
CA ALA A 276 -17.63 2.04 4.82
C ALA A 276 -17.28 2.97 3.66
N ILE A 277 -16.04 3.50 3.64
CA ILE A 277 -15.57 4.47 2.66
C ILE A 277 -14.28 3.95 2.00
N GLY A 278 -14.35 3.58 0.72
CA GLY A 278 -13.19 3.09 -0.02
C GLY A 278 -12.50 1.90 0.63
N ALA A 279 -13.28 0.99 1.22
CA ALA A 279 -12.84 -0.20 1.94
C ALA A 279 -13.69 -1.40 1.53
N ARG A 280 -13.07 -2.58 1.33
CA ARG A 280 -13.72 -3.73 0.68
C ARG A 280 -14.11 -4.87 1.61
N PHE A 281 -14.02 -4.71 2.93
CA PHE A 281 -14.35 -5.75 3.90
C PHE A 281 -13.63 -7.08 3.64
N ASP A 282 -12.32 -7.06 3.41
CA ASP A 282 -11.56 -8.27 3.13
C ASP A 282 -11.52 -9.23 4.33
N ASP A 283 -10.93 -10.40 4.14
CA ASP A 283 -10.88 -11.47 5.15
C ASP A 283 -9.98 -11.12 6.34
N ARG A 284 -9.06 -10.18 6.21
CA ARG A 284 -8.23 -9.67 7.32
C ARG A 284 -9.00 -8.73 8.25
N VAL A 285 -10.09 -8.14 7.73
CA VAL A 285 -11.00 -7.29 8.52
C VAL A 285 -12.21 -8.08 8.98
N ILE A 286 -12.90 -8.75 8.07
CA ILE A 286 -14.08 -9.58 8.38
C ILE A 286 -13.79 -11.03 7.99
N SER A 287 -13.20 -11.78 8.92
CA SER A 287 -12.87 -13.19 8.70
C SER A 287 -14.14 -14.03 8.48
N VAL A 288 -15.16 -13.85 9.32
CA VAL A 288 -16.42 -14.60 9.29
C VAL A 288 -17.61 -13.65 9.21
N PRO A 289 -18.21 -13.46 8.02
CA PRO A 289 -19.35 -12.56 7.85
C PRO A 289 -20.56 -12.89 8.76
N SER A 290 -20.88 -14.17 9.01
CA SER A 290 -21.97 -14.54 9.91
C SER A 290 -21.77 -14.03 11.34
N LYS A 291 -20.57 -14.16 11.89
CA LYS A 291 -20.24 -13.61 13.22
C LYS A 291 -20.30 -12.07 13.25
N PHE A 292 -19.90 -11.42 12.16
CA PHE A 292 -20.00 -9.97 12.05
C PHE A 292 -21.47 -9.48 12.14
N PHE A 293 -22.41 -10.25 11.62
CA PHE A 293 -23.84 -9.95 11.63
C PHE A 293 -24.63 -10.58 12.81
N GLU A 294 -24.00 -11.19 13.79
CA GLU A 294 -24.68 -11.67 15.01
C GLU A 294 -25.39 -10.51 15.75
N LYS A 295 -24.80 -9.31 15.69
CA LYS A 295 -25.45 -8.07 16.13
C LYS A 295 -26.03 -7.36 14.92
N ALA A 296 -27.30 -7.02 14.98
CA ALA A 296 -28.00 -6.33 13.89
C ALA A 296 -27.35 -4.99 13.58
N LYS A 297 -26.92 -4.80 12.34
CA LYS A 297 -26.29 -3.58 11.87
C LYS A 297 -26.69 -3.25 10.44
N LYS A 298 -26.60 -1.99 10.09
CA LYS A 298 -26.81 -1.45 8.76
C LYS A 298 -25.49 -1.01 8.15
N ILE A 299 -25.30 -1.35 6.88
CA ILE A 299 -24.05 -1.04 6.16
C ILE A 299 -24.35 -0.06 5.03
N ILE A 300 -23.67 1.08 5.09
CA ILE A 300 -23.55 2.04 3.98
C ILE A 300 -22.17 1.80 3.38
N HIS A 301 -22.10 1.59 2.06
CA HIS A 301 -20.81 1.30 1.41
C HIS A 301 -20.59 2.23 0.22
N ILE A 302 -19.56 3.06 0.29
CA ILE A 302 -19.11 3.97 -0.76
C ILE A 302 -17.85 3.36 -1.40
N ASP A 303 -17.92 3.07 -2.68
CA ASP A 303 -16.78 2.56 -3.45
C ASP A 303 -16.90 3.01 -4.91
N VAL A 304 -15.76 3.27 -5.56
CA VAL A 304 -15.70 3.60 -6.98
C VAL A 304 -15.90 2.37 -7.87
N ASP A 305 -15.60 1.18 -7.33
CA ASP A 305 -15.73 -0.11 -8.01
C ASP A 305 -17.02 -0.82 -7.58
N PRO A 306 -18.03 -0.89 -8.46
CA PRO A 306 -19.28 -1.57 -8.14
C PRO A 306 -19.10 -3.07 -7.82
N SER A 307 -18.03 -3.71 -8.29
CA SER A 307 -17.73 -5.11 -8.01
C SER A 307 -17.27 -5.36 -6.57
N SER A 308 -16.82 -4.34 -5.86
CA SER A 308 -16.43 -4.38 -4.44
C SER A 308 -17.64 -4.33 -3.51
N ILE A 309 -18.73 -3.71 -3.94
CA ILE A 309 -19.95 -3.53 -3.13
C ILE A 309 -20.68 -4.87 -2.96
N ALA A 310 -21.03 -5.17 -1.70
CA ALA A 310 -21.71 -6.41 -1.33
C ALA A 310 -20.96 -7.72 -1.68
N LYS A 311 -19.67 -7.64 -1.98
CA LYS A 311 -18.85 -8.80 -2.33
C LYS A 311 -18.66 -9.79 -1.16
N ARG A 312 -18.48 -9.26 0.06
CA ARG A 312 -18.22 -10.06 1.28
C ARG A 312 -19.32 -9.93 2.33
N VAL A 313 -19.90 -8.75 2.47
CA VAL A 313 -20.90 -8.43 3.47
C VAL A 313 -22.15 -7.86 2.81
N LYS A 314 -23.32 -8.11 3.41
CA LYS A 314 -24.57 -7.50 2.94
C LYS A 314 -24.51 -5.99 3.13
N VAL A 315 -24.92 -5.24 2.10
CA VAL A 315 -24.94 -3.77 2.09
C VAL A 315 -26.39 -3.29 2.00
N ASP A 316 -26.79 -2.37 2.88
CA ASP A 316 -28.14 -1.78 2.89
C ASP A 316 -28.22 -0.58 1.94
N ILE A 317 -27.21 0.27 1.91
CA ILE A 317 -27.13 1.44 1.02
C ILE A 317 -25.81 1.40 0.23
N PRO A 318 -25.83 0.92 -1.02
CA PRO A 318 -24.69 1.02 -1.91
C PRO A 318 -24.59 2.41 -2.54
N ILE A 319 -23.39 2.99 -2.60
CA ILE A 319 -23.10 4.25 -3.30
C ILE A 319 -21.87 4.02 -4.18
N VAL A 320 -22.10 3.87 -5.48
CA VAL A 320 -21.02 3.80 -6.48
C VAL A 320 -20.65 5.23 -6.88
N GLY A 321 -19.38 5.59 -6.73
CA GLY A 321 -18.88 6.92 -7.08
C GLY A 321 -17.51 7.20 -6.50
N ASP A 322 -16.90 8.27 -6.97
CA ASP A 322 -15.65 8.79 -6.42
C ASP A 322 -15.86 9.24 -4.97
N VAL A 323 -14.95 8.83 -4.08
CA VAL A 323 -15.06 9.07 -2.63
C VAL A 323 -15.11 10.55 -2.31
N LYS A 324 -14.27 11.37 -2.96
CA LYS A 324 -14.21 12.82 -2.73
C LYS A 324 -15.52 13.50 -3.13
N ASN A 325 -16.06 13.13 -4.29
CA ASN A 325 -17.32 13.61 -4.79
C ASN A 325 -18.48 13.26 -3.83
N VAL A 326 -18.58 11.98 -3.44
CA VAL A 326 -19.66 11.51 -2.54
C VAL A 326 -19.56 12.17 -1.18
N LEU A 327 -18.37 12.26 -0.58
CA LEU A 327 -18.19 12.93 0.73
C LEU A 327 -18.51 14.42 0.68
N SER A 328 -18.17 15.12 -0.40
CA SER A 328 -18.52 16.53 -0.59
C SER A 328 -20.04 16.75 -0.55
N GLU A 329 -20.81 15.89 -1.24
CA GLU A 329 -22.27 15.91 -1.21
C GLU A 329 -22.82 15.54 0.19
N MET A 330 -22.24 14.54 0.86
CA MET A 330 -22.64 14.17 2.23
C MET A 330 -22.42 15.31 3.22
N ILE A 331 -21.30 16.03 3.13
CA ILE A 331 -21.00 17.20 3.97
C ILE A 331 -22.07 18.29 3.78
N GLN A 332 -22.43 18.59 2.53
CA GLN A 332 -23.44 19.60 2.24
C GLN A 332 -24.83 19.21 2.78
N LEU A 333 -25.20 17.95 2.61
CA LEU A 333 -26.48 17.45 3.09
C LEU A 333 -26.53 17.38 4.62
N TRP A 334 -25.44 16.96 5.27
CA TRP A 334 -25.35 16.91 6.73
C TRP A 334 -25.48 18.29 7.36
N GLY A 335 -24.85 19.32 6.80
CA GLY A 335 -24.96 20.70 7.26
C GLY A 335 -26.36 21.31 7.12
N LYS A 336 -27.27 20.71 6.33
CA LYS A 336 -28.65 21.14 6.13
C LYS A 336 -29.67 20.33 6.95
N GLN A 337 -29.22 19.32 7.68
CA GLN A 337 -30.10 18.44 8.45
C GLN A 337 -30.54 19.14 9.76
N GLU A 338 -31.82 19.01 10.08
CA GLU A 338 -32.41 19.48 11.35
C GLU A 338 -32.15 18.52 12.53
N SER A 339 -31.69 17.26 12.22
CA SER A 339 -31.43 16.21 13.22
C SER A 339 -30.01 15.62 13.04
N ALA A 340 -29.21 15.68 14.09
CA ALA A 340 -27.97 14.93 14.29
C ALA A 340 -28.29 13.66 15.12
N PRO A 341 -27.34 12.67 15.20
CA PRO A 341 -27.46 11.59 16.18
C PRO A 341 -27.78 12.17 17.56
N ALA A 342 -28.74 11.58 18.30
CA ALA A 342 -29.09 12.08 19.62
C ALA A 342 -27.83 12.15 20.49
N ALA A 343 -27.49 13.32 20.99
CA ALA A 343 -26.27 13.57 21.77
C ALA A 343 -26.10 12.54 22.89
N ASP A 344 -27.14 12.24 23.64
CA ASP A 344 -27.15 11.23 24.70
C ASP A 344 -26.76 9.81 24.21
N SER A 345 -27.12 9.46 22.97
CA SER A 345 -26.75 8.13 22.41
C SER A 345 -25.30 8.08 22.02
N LEU A 346 -24.79 9.15 21.45
CA LEU A 346 -23.39 9.27 21.06
C LEU A 346 -22.47 9.32 22.28
N ASP A 347 -22.88 10.04 23.35
CA ASP A 347 -22.15 10.09 24.62
C ASP A 347 -22.05 8.70 25.29
N LYS A 348 -23.14 7.93 25.30
CA LYS A 348 -23.14 6.55 25.81
C LYS A 348 -22.23 5.65 24.96
N TRP A 349 -22.21 5.87 23.65
CA TRP A 349 -21.34 5.13 22.73
C TRP A 349 -19.88 5.44 23.00
N TRP A 350 -19.52 6.72 23.14
CA TRP A 350 -18.17 7.13 23.51
C TRP A 350 -17.74 6.61 24.88
N LYS A 351 -18.65 6.58 25.86
CA LYS A 351 -18.35 6.00 27.17
C LYS A 351 -17.91 4.53 27.07
N SER A 352 -18.62 3.72 26.27
CA SER A 352 -18.24 2.33 26.04
C SER A 352 -16.88 2.21 25.34
N ILE A 353 -16.60 3.06 24.36
CA ILE A 353 -15.34 3.06 23.63
C ILE A 353 -14.17 3.47 24.55
N GLU A 354 -14.33 4.48 25.38
CA GLU A 354 -13.30 4.91 26.33
C GLU A 354 -13.02 3.83 27.40
N GLU A 355 -14.04 3.07 27.82
CA GLU A 355 -13.84 1.91 28.68
C GLU A 355 -12.97 0.84 28.00
N TRP A 356 -13.21 0.55 26.71
CA TRP A 356 -12.36 -0.39 25.97
C TRP A 356 -10.95 0.14 25.76
N ARG A 357 -10.81 1.43 25.42
CA ARG A 357 -9.52 2.10 25.21
C ARG A 357 -8.69 2.14 26.50
N SER A 358 -9.32 2.30 27.67
CA SER A 358 -8.64 2.34 28.96
C SER A 358 -7.89 1.04 29.31
N ARG A 359 -8.20 -0.07 28.61
CA ARG A 359 -7.49 -1.34 28.76
C ARG A 359 -6.10 -1.34 28.15
N ASN A 360 -5.78 -0.31 27.38
CA ASN A 360 -4.44 -0.08 26.79
C ASN A 360 -3.87 -1.33 26.09
N CYS A 361 -4.59 -1.82 25.08
CA CYS A 361 -4.28 -3.09 24.41
C CYS A 361 -2.91 -3.12 23.71
N LEU A 362 -2.29 -1.96 23.47
CA LEU A 362 -0.96 -1.83 22.87
C LEU A 362 0.14 -1.62 23.92
N TRP A 363 -0.14 -1.78 25.20
CA TRP A 363 0.89 -1.73 26.22
C TRP A 363 1.92 -2.84 26.02
N PHE A 364 3.19 -2.54 26.20
CA PHE A 364 4.30 -3.50 26.24
C PHE A 364 5.28 -3.13 27.35
N ASP A 365 6.06 -4.11 27.81
CA ASP A 365 7.08 -3.91 28.83
C ASP A 365 8.23 -3.04 28.30
N ASN A 366 8.16 -1.74 28.60
CA ASN A 366 9.18 -0.77 28.22
C ASN A 366 10.37 -0.72 29.20
N GLU A 367 10.30 -1.41 30.34
CA GLU A 367 11.43 -1.47 31.28
C GLU A 367 12.43 -2.58 30.91
N SER A 368 12.06 -3.48 30.01
CA SER A 368 12.93 -4.55 29.52
C SER A 368 14.20 -4.00 28.88
N GLU A 369 15.35 -4.57 29.24
CA GLU A 369 16.63 -4.30 28.57
C GLU A 369 16.72 -4.90 27.17
N ILE A 370 15.89 -5.91 26.87
CA ILE A 370 15.79 -6.49 25.53
C ILE A 370 15.05 -5.50 24.62
N ILE A 371 15.64 -5.19 23.48
CA ILE A 371 15.03 -4.28 22.51
C ILE A 371 13.68 -4.84 22.04
N LYS A 372 12.59 -4.17 22.38
CA LYS A 372 11.26 -4.49 21.87
C LYS A 372 11.07 -3.83 20.50
N PRO A 373 10.51 -4.54 19.50
CA PRO A 373 10.23 -3.93 18.19
C PRO A 373 9.31 -2.71 18.31
N GLN A 374 8.36 -2.70 19.23
CA GLN A 374 7.48 -1.57 19.53
C GLN A 374 8.27 -0.33 19.96
N TYR A 375 9.29 -0.51 20.81
CA TYR A 375 10.14 0.56 21.29
C TYR A 375 10.89 1.25 20.16
N VAL A 376 11.47 0.47 19.24
CA VAL A 376 12.17 1.02 18.06
C VAL A 376 11.23 1.88 17.22
N ILE A 377 9.99 1.41 16.97
CA ILE A 377 8.99 2.13 16.17
C ILE A 377 8.53 3.42 16.88
N GLN A 378 8.28 3.36 18.19
CA GLN A 378 7.89 4.56 18.95
C GLN A 378 9.03 5.60 18.97
N LYS A 379 10.27 5.17 19.17
CA LYS A 379 11.43 6.08 19.12
C LYS A 379 11.61 6.69 17.73
N LEU A 380 11.42 5.90 16.67
CA LEU A 380 11.42 6.44 15.31
C LEU A 380 10.34 7.51 15.12
N ALA A 381 9.14 7.27 15.61
CA ALA A 381 8.04 8.23 15.54
C ALA A 381 8.36 9.53 16.30
N GLU A 382 8.92 9.42 17.51
CA GLU A 382 9.34 10.56 18.33
C GLU A 382 10.39 11.41 17.62
N ILE A 383 11.51 10.82 17.18
CA ILE A 383 12.63 11.57 16.56
C ILE A 383 12.28 12.17 15.19
N THR A 384 11.35 11.55 14.46
CA THR A 384 10.87 12.07 13.18
C THR A 384 9.69 13.02 13.35
N ASN A 385 9.23 13.23 14.56
CA ASN A 385 8.03 14.00 14.87
C ASN A 385 6.83 13.56 14.00
N ASN A 386 6.66 12.25 13.81
CA ASN A 386 5.64 11.61 12.99
C ASN A 386 5.62 12.07 11.51
N SER A 387 6.71 12.65 11.01
CA SER A 387 6.73 13.29 9.67
C SER A 387 7.35 12.45 8.57
N ALA A 388 8.09 11.39 8.89
CA ALA A 388 8.77 10.55 7.90
C ALA A 388 7.78 9.76 7.03
N ILE A 389 8.17 9.49 5.80
CA ILE A 389 7.52 8.48 4.97
C ILE A 389 8.04 7.12 5.40
N ILE A 390 7.12 6.21 5.72
CA ILE A 390 7.44 4.87 6.19
C ILE A 390 7.04 3.87 5.10
N THR A 391 8.02 3.11 4.64
CA THR A 391 7.78 1.93 3.81
C THR A 391 7.99 0.67 4.64
N SER A 392 7.28 -0.38 4.36
CA SER A 392 7.45 -1.63 5.11
C SER A 392 7.39 -2.86 4.23
N ASP A 393 8.25 -3.80 4.54
CA ASP A 393 8.10 -5.18 4.12
C ASP A 393 6.96 -5.87 4.89
N VAL A 394 6.63 -7.11 4.51
CA VAL A 394 5.54 -7.87 5.09
C VAL A 394 6.01 -8.83 6.17
N GLY A 395 5.42 -8.73 7.35
CA GLY A 395 5.74 -9.56 8.52
C GLY A 395 5.29 -8.92 9.82
N GLN A 396 5.85 -9.38 10.96
CA GLN A 396 5.57 -8.77 12.27
C GLN A 396 5.98 -7.29 12.31
N HIS A 397 7.11 -6.94 11.69
CA HIS A 397 7.59 -5.55 11.58
C HIS A 397 6.57 -4.62 10.93
N GLN A 398 5.83 -5.08 9.90
CA GLN A 398 4.74 -4.33 9.27
C GLN A 398 3.61 -4.05 10.28
N MET A 399 3.20 -5.07 11.03
CA MET A 399 2.10 -4.94 11.98
C MET A 399 2.49 -4.10 13.19
N PHE A 400 3.72 -4.27 13.73
CA PHE A 400 4.23 -3.38 14.78
C PHE A 400 4.26 -1.93 14.29
N THR A 401 4.69 -1.68 13.07
CA THR A 401 4.68 -0.33 12.50
C THR A 401 3.27 0.22 12.38
N ALA A 402 2.32 -0.57 11.87
CA ALA A 402 0.92 -0.17 11.75
C ALA A 402 0.24 0.14 13.10
N GLN A 403 0.67 -0.52 14.19
CA GLN A 403 0.13 -0.33 15.54
C GLN A 403 0.80 0.83 16.30
N TYR A 404 2.11 1.05 16.12
CA TYR A 404 2.91 1.91 17.00
C TYR A 404 3.47 3.17 16.33
N TYR A 405 3.39 3.32 15.01
CA TYR A 405 3.73 4.57 14.33
C TYR A 405 2.46 5.39 14.06
N PRO A 406 2.31 6.61 14.62
CA PRO A 406 1.15 7.46 14.37
C PRO A 406 1.27 8.11 12.98
N PHE A 407 0.43 7.68 12.04
CA PHE A 407 0.36 8.27 10.70
C PHE A 407 -0.58 9.48 10.70
N GLU A 408 -0.05 10.67 10.45
CA GLU A 408 -0.80 11.93 10.57
C GLU A 408 -1.33 12.46 9.21
N ARG A 409 -0.81 11.93 8.11
CA ARG A 409 -1.16 12.43 6.77
C ARG A 409 -1.25 11.30 5.74
N PRO A 410 -2.06 11.48 4.67
CA PRO A 410 -2.13 10.49 3.59
C PRO A 410 -0.78 10.35 2.88
N ARG A 411 -0.57 9.20 2.24
CA ARG A 411 0.62 8.85 1.45
C ARG A 411 1.93 8.76 2.27
N GLN A 412 1.81 8.68 3.60
CA GLN A 412 2.93 8.53 4.52
C GLN A 412 3.29 7.05 4.77
N TRP A 413 2.35 6.15 4.59
CA TRP A 413 2.46 4.71 4.85
C TRP A 413 2.38 3.90 3.56
N LEU A 414 3.44 3.16 3.25
CA LEU A 414 3.55 2.33 2.04
C LEU A 414 3.87 0.89 2.42
N ASN A 415 2.98 -0.02 2.04
CA ASN A 415 3.15 -1.45 2.30
C ASN A 415 2.37 -2.29 1.28
N SER A 416 2.63 -3.59 1.21
CA SER A 416 1.84 -4.53 0.42
C SER A 416 0.71 -5.09 1.28
N GLY A 417 -0.47 -4.48 1.22
CA GLY A 417 -1.60 -4.86 2.06
C GLY A 417 -2.48 -5.96 1.46
N GLY A 418 -2.64 -5.97 0.14
CA GLY A 418 -3.53 -6.92 -0.55
C GLY A 418 -2.87 -8.26 -0.88
N LEU A 419 -1.68 -8.24 -1.46
CA LEU A 419 -0.94 -9.46 -1.83
C LEU A 419 -0.03 -9.96 -0.71
N GLY A 420 0.48 -9.07 0.14
CA GLY A 420 1.37 -9.45 1.23
C GLY A 420 2.78 -9.83 0.76
N THR A 421 3.33 -9.09 -0.19
CA THR A 421 4.61 -9.38 -0.82
C THR A 421 5.77 -9.02 0.08
N MET A 422 6.60 -10.00 0.44
CA MET A 422 7.90 -9.77 1.07
C MET A 422 8.91 -9.25 0.03
N GLY A 423 9.87 -8.42 0.46
CA GLY A 423 10.90 -7.84 -0.41
C GLY A 423 10.50 -6.52 -1.06
N VAL A 424 9.33 -5.96 -0.75
CA VAL A 424 8.88 -4.66 -1.32
C VAL A 424 9.51 -3.45 -0.64
N GLY A 425 9.94 -3.57 0.62
CA GLY A 425 10.28 -2.45 1.49
C GLY A 425 11.34 -1.52 0.93
N LEU A 426 12.50 -2.06 0.53
CA LEU A 426 13.60 -1.29 -0.04
C LEU A 426 13.27 -0.69 -1.42
N PRO A 427 12.72 -1.43 -2.41
CA PRO A 427 12.24 -0.83 -3.65
C PRO A 427 11.19 0.26 -3.43
N TYR A 428 10.27 0.08 -2.47
CA TYR A 428 9.31 1.12 -2.09
C TYR A 428 10.01 2.37 -1.54
N ALA A 429 11.03 2.21 -0.70
CA ALA A 429 11.79 3.34 -0.18
C ALA A 429 12.49 4.12 -1.30
N ILE A 430 13.05 3.43 -2.30
CA ILE A 430 13.64 4.06 -3.49
C ILE A 430 12.60 4.91 -4.23
N GLY A 431 11.46 4.32 -4.58
CA GLY A 431 10.39 5.01 -5.29
C GLY A 431 9.82 6.21 -4.51
N ALA A 432 9.62 6.03 -3.20
CA ALA A 432 9.14 7.07 -2.29
C ALA A 432 10.12 8.24 -2.18
N LYS A 433 11.42 7.96 -2.04
CA LYS A 433 12.45 9.01 -1.94
C LYS A 433 12.59 9.80 -3.24
N LEU A 434 12.46 9.15 -4.40
CA LEU A 434 12.48 9.83 -5.69
C LEU A 434 11.22 10.69 -5.93
N ALA A 435 10.07 10.27 -5.40
CA ALA A 435 8.83 11.03 -5.46
C ALA A 435 8.80 12.23 -4.49
N ALA A 436 9.50 12.13 -3.36
CA ALA A 436 9.56 13.14 -2.30
C ALA A 436 11.00 13.32 -1.79
N PRO A 437 11.89 13.95 -2.59
CA PRO A 437 13.33 14.00 -2.30
C PRO A 437 13.67 14.73 -0.99
N ASP A 438 12.84 15.65 -0.56
CA ASP A 438 13.05 16.44 0.67
C ASP A 438 12.51 15.75 1.94
N GLN A 439 11.77 14.65 1.80
CA GLN A 439 11.23 13.89 2.94
C GLN A 439 12.22 12.82 3.41
N ASP A 440 12.24 12.60 4.72
CA ASP A 440 12.93 11.42 5.26
C ASP A 440 12.11 10.17 4.98
N VAL A 441 12.79 9.12 4.52
CA VAL A 441 12.17 7.83 4.18
C VAL A 441 12.85 6.73 4.98
N PHE A 442 12.04 5.98 5.74
CA PHE A 442 12.47 4.82 6.51
C PHE A 442 11.79 3.55 6.00
N CYS A 443 12.61 2.56 5.68
CA CYS A 443 12.18 1.21 5.31
C CYS A 443 12.19 0.33 6.54
N ILE A 444 11.03 -0.06 7.05
CA ILE A 444 10.92 -1.01 8.17
C ILE A 444 10.83 -2.42 7.60
N THR A 445 11.75 -3.27 7.99
CA THR A 445 11.87 -4.62 7.43
C THR A 445 12.26 -5.66 8.48
N GLY A 446 12.24 -6.92 8.10
CA GLY A 446 12.81 -8.04 8.83
C GLY A 446 13.95 -8.67 8.05
N GLU A 447 14.80 -9.42 8.73
CA GLU A 447 15.99 -10.05 8.16
C GLU A 447 15.69 -11.03 7.02
N GLY A 448 14.51 -11.65 7.04
CA GLY A 448 14.07 -12.53 5.95
C GLY A 448 13.62 -11.75 4.71
N SER A 449 12.82 -10.69 4.91
CA SER A 449 12.24 -9.91 3.82
C SER A 449 13.28 -9.09 3.06
N ILE A 450 14.19 -8.42 3.77
CA ILE A 450 15.19 -7.54 3.15
C ILE A 450 16.08 -8.28 2.14
N GLN A 451 16.35 -9.57 2.39
CA GLN A 451 17.20 -10.39 1.51
C GLN A 451 16.59 -10.62 0.11
N MET A 452 15.25 -10.48 -0.04
CA MET A 452 14.58 -10.76 -1.31
C MET A 452 14.85 -9.71 -2.40
N ASN A 453 15.18 -8.47 -2.03
CA ASN A 453 15.56 -7.40 -2.95
C ASN A 453 16.78 -6.60 -2.44
N ILE A 454 17.65 -7.24 -1.68
CA ILE A 454 18.81 -6.58 -1.06
C ILE A 454 19.81 -6.03 -2.08
N GLN A 455 19.85 -6.59 -3.29
CA GLN A 455 20.67 -6.10 -4.40
C GLN A 455 20.36 -4.66 -4.81
N GLU A 456 19.19 -4.13 -4.43
CA GLU A 456 18.81 -2.73 -4.69
C GLU A 456 19.60 -1.73 -3.82
N LEU A 457 20.39 -2.18 -2.85
CA LEU A 457 21.42 -1.37 -2.20
C LEU A 457 22.37 -0.77 -3.25
N SER A 458 22.71 -1.54 -4.32
CA SER A 458 23.49 -1.04 -5.45
C SER A 458 22.78 0.08 -6.21
N THR A 459 21.44 0.01 -6.35
CA THR A 459 20.63 1.06 -6.97
C THR A 459 20.67 2.34 -6.13
N CYS A 460 20.51 2.22 -4.80
CA CYS A 460 20.61 3.35 -3.88
C CYS A 460 21.99 4.03 -3.97
N PHE A 461 23.07 3.24 -4.07
CA PHE A 461 24.43 3.78 -4.19
C PHE A 461 24.62 4.50 -5.52
N GLN A 462 24.24 3.88 -6.64
CA GLN A 462 24.41 4.43 -7.99
C GLN A 462 23.69 5.77 -8.17
N TYR A 463 22.48 5.89 -7.65
CA TYR A 463 21.65 7.09 -7.83
C TYR A 463 21.66 8.05 -6.63
N ARG A 464 22.47 7.74 -5.62
CA ARG A 464 22.57 8.53 -4.38
C ARG A 464 21.19 8.75 -3.76
N VAL A 465 20.46 7.65 -3.55
CA VAL A 465 19.14 7.67 -2.92
C VAL A 465 19.30 7.42 -1.41
N PRO A 466 19.30 8.45 -0.57
CA PRO A 466 19.51 8.32 0.87
C PRO A 466 18.20 7.88 1.54
N VAL A 467 18.04 6.60 1.76
CA VAL A 467 16.95 6.01 2.54
C VAL A 467 17.53 5.34 3.78
N ASN A 468 16.75 5.18 4.83
CA ASN A 468 17.15 4.53 6.05
C ASN A 468 16.45 3.18 6.18
N ILE A 469 17.21 2.10 6.38
CA ILE A 469 16.68 0.76 6.60
C ILE A 469 16.70 0.48 8.11
N VAL A 470 15.57 0.10 8.64
CA VAL A 470 15.37 -0.33 10.03
C VAL A 470 14.97 -1.80 10.01
N THR A 471 15.93 -2.68 10.25
CA THR A 471 15.66 -4.12 10.35
C THR A 471 15.33 -4.48 11.79
N LEU A 472 14.12 -5.01 12.02
CA LEU A 472 13.71 -5.58 13.30
C LEU A 472 14.08 -7.07 13.29
N ASN A 473 15.36 -7.33 13.56
CA ASN A 473 15.98 -8.65 13.45
C ASN A 473 15.71 -9.49 14.69
N ASN A 474 14.84 -10.48 14.57
CA ASN A 474 14.51 -11.41 15.64
C ASN A 474 14.99 -12.86 15.37
N GLY A 475 15.68 -13.10 14.25
CA GLY A 475 16.18 -14.43 13.86
C GLY A 475 15.10 -15.38 13.36
N TYR A 476 13.91 -14.86 12.98
CA TYR A 476 12.77 -15.67 12.58
C TYR A 476 11.99 -15.07 11.39
N LEU A 477 11.30 -15.93 10.67
CA LEU A 477 10.09 -15.54 9.94
C LEU A 477 8.97 -15.31 10.96
N GLY A 478 9.03 -14.17 11.66
CA GLY A 478 8.35 -13.94 12.92
C GLY A 478 6.83 -14.09 12.88
N MET A 479 6.15 -13.69 11.80
CA MET A 479 4.70 -13.87 11.68
C MET A 479 4.33 -15.34 11.53
N VAL A 480 5.09 -16.12 10.76
CA VAL A 480 4.84 -17.57 10.60
C VAL A 480 5.12 -18.30 11.93
N ARG A 481 6.23 -17.95 12.62
CA ARG A 481 6.51 -18.46 13.96
C ARG A 481 5.36 -18.17 14.93
N GLN A 482 4.81 -16.94 14.95
CA GLN A 482 3.68 -16.58 15.82
C GLN A 482 2.46 -17.46 15.57
N TRP A 483 2.15 -17.79 14.31
CA TRP A 483 1.07 -18.71 13.97
C TRP A 483 1.36 -20.13 14.45
N GLN A 484 2.60 -20.61 14.27
CA GLN A 484 3.02 -21.94 14.74
C GLN A 484 2.92 -22.03 16.27
N GLU A 485 3.33 -20.99 17.00
CA GLU A 485 3.17 -20.90 18.45
C GLU A 485 1.70 -20.95 18.86
N LEU A 486 0.86 -20.09 18.31
CA LEU A 486 -0.52 -19.91 18.78
C LEU A 486 -1.48 -21.03 18.35
N TYR A 487 -1.27 -21.64 17.18
CA TYR A 487 -2.25 -22.55 16.59
C TYR A 487 -1.73 -23.94 16.23
N TYR A 488 -0.42 -24.16 16.27
CA TYR A 488 0.18 -25.43 15.88
C TYR A 488 1.02 -26.05 17.02
N GLY A 489 0.69 -25.76 18.28
CA GLY A 489 1.33 -26.36 19.46
C GLY A 489 2.83 -26.06 19.53
N ASN A 490 3.22 -24.84 19.14
CA ASN A 490 4.62 -24.37 19.16
C ASN A 490 5.58 -25.25 18.34
N ARG A 491 5.08 -25.91 17.28
CA ARG A 491 5.91 -26.68 16.35
C ARG A 491 6.50 -25.74 15.29
N GLU A 492 7.61 -25.09 15.64
CA GLU A 492 8.33 -24.16 14.77
C GLU A 492 9.09 -24.97 13.69
N SER A 493 8.61 -24.92 12.43
CA SER A 493 9.21 -25.62 11.29
C SER A 493 9.61 -24.61 10.23
N GLU A 494 10.89 -24.59 9.83
CA GLU A 494 11.46 -23.76 8.75
C GLU A 494 11.23 -22.25 8.96
N THR A 495 11.19 -21.78 10.20
CA THR A 495 10.94 -20.37 10.53
C THR A 495 12.09 -19.71 11.28
N TYR A 496 13.08 -20.47 11.72
CA TYR A 496 14.27 -19.97 12.39
C TYR A 496 15.45 -19.88 11.41
N PHE A 497 16.23 -18.82 11.54
CA PHE A 497 17.47 -18.65 10.79
C PHE A 497 18.67 -19.04 11.66
N ASP A 498 19.28 -20.19 11.39
CA ASP A 498 20.50 -20.63 12.07
C ASP A 498 21.70 -19.74 11.75
N SER A 499 21.69 -19.14 10.54
CA SER A 499 22.71 -18.21 10.10
C SER A 499 22.10 -17.08 9.27
N LEU A 500 22.61 -15.89 9.49
CA LEU A 500 22.25 -14.69 8.74
C LEU A 500 23.53 -14.01 8.23
N PRO A 501 23.46 -13.28 7.11
CA PRO A 501 24.57 -12.44 6.72
C PRO A 501 24.84 -11.36 7.78
N ASP A 502 26.08 -10.92 7.89
CA ASP A 502 26.38 -9.70 8.64
C ASP A 502 25.90 -8.49 7.85
N PHE A 503 24.73 -7.97 8.20
CA PHE A 503 24.09 -6.86 7.49
C PHE A 503 24.89 -5.57 7.54
N VAL A 504 25.70 -5.36 8.59
CA VAL A 504 26.61 -4.19 8.68
C VAL A 504 27.67 -4.29 7.60
N LYS A 505 28.41 -5.42 7.55
CA LYS A 505 29.43 -5.63 6.53
C LYS A 505 28.84 -5.64 5.12
N LEU A 506 27.63 -6.15 4.98
CA LEU A 506 26.93 -6.17 3.71
C LEU A 506 26.62 -4.74 3.23
N ALA A 507 26.08 -3.88 4.11
CA ALA A 507 25.85 -2.47 3.79
C ALA A 507 27.14 -1.75 3.39
N GLU A 508 28.21 -1.96 4.15
CA GLU A 508 29.55 -1.41 3.86
C GLU A 508 30.10 -1.89 2.51
N ALA A 509 29.90 -3.16 2.16
CA ALA A 509 30.32 -3.72 0.86
C ALA A 509 29.61 -3.06 -0.32
N TYR A 510 28.37 -2.57 -0.14
CA TYR A 510 27.64 -1.76 -1.11
C TYR A 510 27.97 -0.25 -1.02
N GLY A 511 28.89 0.17 -0.14
CA GLY A 511 29.29 1.57 0.01
C GLY A 511 28.38 2.42 0.92
N HIS A 512 27.56 1.78 1.72
CA HIS A 512 26.61 2.38 2.67
C HIS A 512 27.14 2.34 4.10
N ILE A 513 26.39 2.92 5.04
CA ILE A 513 26.68 2.89 6.46
C ILE A 513 25.85 1.75 7.09
N GLY A 514 26.53 0.86 7.83
CA GLY A 514 25.89 -0.20 8.60
C GLY A 514 26.05 0.03 10.09
N ILE A 515 25.00 -0.12 10.87
CA ILE A 515 25.01 0.03 12.34
C ILE A 515 24.24 -1.12 12.95
N ARG A 516 24.89 -1.91 13.82
CA ARG A 516 24.20 -2.92 14.63
C ARG A 516 23.87 -2.36 15.99
N VAL A 517 22.65 -2.61 16.45
CA VAL A 517 22.15 -2.15 17.75
C VAL A 517 21.62 -3.36 18.53
N ASP A 518 22.33 -3.72 19.60
CA ASP A 518 22.01 -4.84 20.49
C ASP A 518 21.63 -4.40 21.92
N LYS A 519 21.78 -3.10 22.22
CA LYS A 519 21.42 -2.51 23.51
C LYS A 519 20.33 -1.46 23.33
N LYS A 520 19.35 -1.50 24.22
CA LYS A 520 18.23 -0.55 24.24
C LYS A 520 18.69 0.91 24.35
N SER A 521 19.74 1.17 25.15
CA SER A 521 20.33 2.51 25.33
C SER A 521 20.80 3.15 24.03
N ASP A 522 21.18 2.36 23.04
CA ASP A 522 21.81 2.84 21.80
C ASP A 522 20.78 3.06 20.69
N VAL A 523 19.52 2.66 20.89
CA VAL A 523 18.45 2.75 19.88
C VAL A 523 18.25 4.20 19.39
N GLU A 524 18.09 5.14 20.33
CA GLU A 524 17.83 6.55 19.99
C GLU A 524 19.01 7.17 19.25
N GLY A 525 20.24 6.92 19.72
CA GLY A 525 21.47 7.42 19.09
C GLY A 525 21.63 6.94 17.65
N ALA A 526 21.38 5.64 17.40
CA ALA A 526 21.47 5.07 16.06
C ALA A 526 20.41 5.62 15.10
N LEU A 527 19.17 5.81 15.57
CA LEU A 527 18.12 6.43 14.76
C LEU A 527 18.40 7.89 14.43
N LEU A 528 18.95 8.66 15.39
CA LEU A 528 19.36 10.05 15.17
C LEU A 528 20.54 10.14 14.18
N GLU A 529 21.50 9.23 14.27
CA GLU A 529 22.60 9.15 13.31
C GLU A 529 22.05 8.91 11.90
N ALA A 530 21.14 7.94 11.74
CA ALA A 530 20.49 7.67 10.46
C ALA A 530 19.72 8.89 9.93
N LEU A 531 18.97 9.58 10.78
CA LEU A 531 18.22 10.79 10.40
C LEU A 531 19.12 11.92 9.93
N ASN A 532 20.31 12.04 10.49
CA ASN A 532 21.28 13.08 10.14
C ASN A 532 22.06 12.80 8.85
N GLN A 533 22.09 11.56 8.38
CA GLN A 533 22.72 11.19 7.10
C GLN A 533 21.79 11.53 5.94
N LYS A 534 22.23 12.49 5.09
CA LYS A 534 21.41 12.98 3.95
C LYS A 534 21.98 12.60 2.58
N ASP A 535 23.16 12.00 2.52
CA ASP A 535 23.88 11.68 1.30
C ASP A 535 24.05 10.18 1.04
N ARG A 536 23.81 9.33 2.04
CA ARG A 536 23.96 7.88 1.99
C ARG A 536 22.81 7.15 2.64
N LEU A 537 22.61 5.92 2.23
CA LEU A 537 21.74 4.99 2.93
C LEU A 537 22.40 4.57 4.25
N VAL A 538 21.60 4.48 5.31
CA VAL A 538 22.00 3.88 6.59
C VAL A 538 21.19 2.60 6.80
N PHE A 539 21.90 1.51 7.07
CA PHE A 539 21.30 0.20 7.39
C PHE A 539 21.44 -0.03 8.90
N LEU A 540 20.31 0.03 9.61
CA LEU A 540 20.23 -0.23 11.03
C LEU A 540 19.77 -1.68 11.28
N ASP A 541 20.60 -2.50 11.92
CA ASP A 541 20.30 -3.89 12.28
C ASP A 541 20.01 -3.96 13.78
N PHE A 542 18.73 -3.80 14.16
CA PHE A 542 18.27 -3.90 15.56
C PHE A 542 18.02 -5.36 15.93
N LEU A 543 18.80 -5.89 16.88
CA LEU A 543 18.57 -7.22 17.44
C LEU A 543 17.43 -7.15 18.46
N THR A 544 16.25 -7.58 18.04
CA THR A 544 15.01 -7.45 18.81
C THR A 544 14.60 -8.74 19.52
N ASP A 545 13.63 -8.63 20.43
CA ASP A 545 13.07 -9.77 21.14
C ASP A 545 12.54 -10.84 20.18
N LYS A 546 13.10 -12.05 20.30
CA LYS A 546 12.80 -13.19 19.42
C LYS A 546 11.38 -13.73 19.57
N LYS A 547 10.74 -13.54 20.71
CA LYS A 547 9.44 -14.14 21.05
C LYS A 547 8.31 -13.11 21.15
N GLN A 548 8.57 -11.87 20.80
CA GLN A 548 7.52 -10.85 20.79
C GLN A 548 6.46 -11.17 19.74
N ASN A 549 5.19 -11.25 20.17
CA ASN A 549 4.04 -11.46 19.29
C ASN A 549 3.29 -10.17 19.02
N VAL A 550 2.71 -10.06 17.84
CA VAL A 550 1.81 -8.94 17.47
C VAL A 550 0.42 -9.23 18.07
N LEU A 551 0.03 -8.44 19.04
CA LEU A 551 -1.25 -8.57 19.74
C LEU A 551 -1.91 -7.18 19.88
N PRO A 552 -3.26 -7.09 19.97
CA PRO A 552 -4.24 -8.18 19.88
C PRO A 552 -4.23 -8.90 18.54
N MET A 553 -4.80 -10.11 18.46
CA MET A 553 -4.92 -10.87 17.23
C MET A 553 -6.27 -11.59 17.13
N VAL A 554 -7.00 -11.37 16.05
CA VAL A 554 -8.19 -12.15 15.69
C VAL A 554 -7.76 -13.35 14.88
N GLY A 555 -7.98 -14.56 15.40
CA GLY A 555 -7.65 -15.79 14.70
C GLY A 555 -8.58 -16.10 13.53
N ASN A 556 -8.15 -17.00 12.65
CA ASN A 556 -9.01 -17.47 11.56
C ASN A 556 -10.29 -18.12 12.11
N GLY A 557 -11.42 -17.84 11.47
CA GLY A 557 -12.71 -18.38 11.90
C GLY A 557 -13.31 -17.71 13.12
N LYS A 558 -12.71 -16.61 13.61
CA LYS A 558 -13.15 -15.86 14.78
C LYS A 558 -13.87 -14.57 14.39
N GLY A 559 -14.73 -14.07 15.29
CA GLY A 559 -15.33 -12.74 15.20
C GLY A 559 -14.36 -11.67 15.69
N LEU A 560 -14.66 -10.39 15.39
CA LEU A 560 -13.81 -9.27 15.79
C LEU A 560 -13.68 -9.13 17.34
N ASP A 561 -14.62 -9.63 18.10
CA ASP A 561 -14.64 -9.65 19.55
C ASP A 561 -13.96 -10.90 20.16
N GLU A 562 -13.55 -11.87 19.35
CA GLU A 562 -12.87 -13.10 19.78
C GLU A 562 -11.35 -12.99 19.57
N MET A 563 -10.72 -12.04 20.25
CA MET A 563 -9.28 -11.76 20.11
C MET A 563 -8.41 -12.58 21.06
N VAL A 564 -7.23 -12.96 20.60
CA VAL A 564 -6.11 -13.30 21.47
C VAL A 564 -5.55 -11.99 22.02
N LEU A 565 -5.68 -11.79 23.32
CA LEU A 565 -5.32 -10.55 24.00
C LEU A 565 -3.88 -10.58 24.52
N PRO A 566 -3.22 -9.43 24.71
CA PRO A 566 -1.95 -9.33 25.41
C PRO A 566 -2.03 -9.89 26.85
N PRO A 567 -0.93 -10.40 27.43
CA PRO A 567 -0.94 -11.03 28.77
C PRO A 567 -1.59 -10.18 29.85
N HIS A 568 -1.25 -8.91 29.97
CA HIS A 568 -1.80 -7.99 30.98
C HIS A 568 -3.34 -7.82 30.91
N MET A 569 -3.93 -7.99 29.72
CA MET A 569 -5.39 -7.93 29.56
C MET A 569 -6.10 -9.25 29.92
N ARG A 570 -5.39 -10.39 29.88
CA ARG A 570 -5.98 -11.70 30.21
C ARG A 570 -6.18 -11.85 31.70
N GLU A 571 -5.26 -11.33 32.52
CA GLU A 571 -5.32 -11.36 33.97
C GLU A 571 -6.51 -10.57 34.54
N THR A 572 -6.84 -9.43 33.92
CA THR A 572 -7.99 -8.59 34.33
C THR A 572 -9.36 -9.16 33.93
N LEU A 573 -9.44 -10.12 33.02
CA LEU A 573 -10.69 -10.80 32.65
C LEU A 573 -10.96 -12.07 33.49
N SER A 574 -9.96 -12.57 34.19
CA SER A 574 -10.06 -13.74 35.08
C SER A 574 -10.25 -13.38 36.57
N ALA A 575 -10.17 -12.11 36.90
CA ALA A 575 -10.50 -11.52 38.22
C ALA A 575 -11.87 -10.86 38.20
#